data_4bd9e281d77a02490c9d65a198a71c2a
#
_entry.id   4bd9e281d77a02490c9d65a198a71c2a
#
_cell.length_a   1.000
_cell.length_b   1.000
_cell.length_c   1.000
_cell.angle_alpha   90.00
_cell.angle_beta   90.00
_cell.angle_gamma   90.00
#
_symmetry.space_group_name_H-M   'P 1'
#
loop_
_entity.id
_entity.type
_entity.pdbx_description
1 polymer ?
#
loop_
_entity_poly.entity_id
_entity_poly.type
_entity_poly.pdbx_seq_one_letter_code
_entity_poly.pdbx_strand_id
1 'polypeptide(L)'
;MKKYKHLFWISGLVIVSISLFSLNACSLGVETIPQNRTKEQYEFEKTFDAMFKFLEQEQKDFNGLEVYKSSVYIKNGDEVKRYEIDLDITKAEGKGDYRIQIGENKKTVPVSYSNGKLHYDSEIDPLFDEEILNLVVKRDVFDSLNVKRTIKTGTTELNEIIYQSDTHSELFQKLKSKYNLPEETTCQIRVNYSDKTNYGITIQLTSKEMSVKIGLTIIKKRG
;
A
#
# COMPACT_ATOMS: atom_id res chain seq x y z
N MET A 1 51.08 46.84 -2.08
CA MET A 1 50.47 45.72 -1.28
C MET A 1 48.99 45.53 -1.57
N LYS A 2 48.53 45.39 -2.84
CA LYS A 2 47.11 45.17 -3.20
C LYS A 2 46.88 43.95 -4.11
N LYS A 3 47.91 43.16 -4.46
CA LYS A 3 47.80 42.06 -5.42
C LYS A 3 47.57 40.66 -4.80
N TYR A 4 47.65 40.51 -3.47
CA TYR A 4 47.54 39.17 -2.84
C TYR A 4 46.20 38.89 -2.16
N LYS A 5 45.27 39.88 -2.06
CA LYS A 5 43.96 39.67 -1.45
C LYS A 5 43.00 38.84 -2.33
N HIS A 6 43.20 38.85 -3.65
CA HIS A 6 42.35 38.07 -4.55
C HIS A 6 42.74 36.60 -4.68
N LEU A 7 44.01 36.28 -4.38
CA LEU A 7 44.50 34.90 -4.48
C LEU A 7 43.98 34.02 -3.33
N PHE A 8 43.78 34.60 -2.14
CA PHE A 8 43.27 33.89 -0.97
C PHE A 8 41.77 33.59 -1.07
N TRP A 9 40.99 34.38 -1.79
CA TRP A 9 39.56 34.14 -2.00
C TRP A 9 39.30 33.03 -3.02
N ILE A 10 40.14 32.92 -4.03
CA ILE A 10 40.00 31.89 -5.06
C ILE A 10 40.38 30.51 -4.50
N SER A 11 41.42 30.43 -3.64
CA SER A 11 41.80 29.16 -3.00
C SER A 11 40.78 28.67 -1.97
N GLY A 12 40.09 29.58 -1.25
CA GLY A 12 39.02 29.24 -0.32
C GLY A 12 37.78 28.67 -1.03
N LEU A 13 37.43 29.23 -2.20
CA LEU A 13 36.27 28.81 -2.98
C LEU A 13 36.48 27.45 -3.67
N VAL A 14 37.74 27.17 -4.09
CA VAL A 14 38.07 25.87 -4.70
C VAL A 14 38.08 24.76 -3.67
N ILE A 15 38.52 24.98 -2.45
CA ILE A 15 38.55 24.01 -1.36
C ILE A 15 37.12 23.67 -0.88
N VAL A 16 36.21 24.66 -0.83
CA VAL A 16 34.80 24.45 -0.47
C VAL A 16 34.07 23.70 -1.57
N SER A 17 34.39 23.97 -2.85
CA SER A 17 33.77 23.23 -3.98
C SER A 17 34.23 21.77 -4.03
N ILE A 18 35.50 21.49 -3.72
CA ILE A 18 36.02 20.10 -3.71
C ILE A 18 35.45 19.31 -2.53
N SER A 19 35.23 19.94 -1.36
CA SER A 19 34.62 19.28 -0.22
C SER A 19 33.11 19.01 -0.42
N LEU A 20 32.39 19.82 -1.21
CA LEU A 20 31.00 19.55 -1.58
C LEU A 20 30.86 18.45 -2.64
N PHE A 21 31.82 18.30 -3.54
CA PHE A 21 31.85 17.20 -4.51
C PHE A 21 32.26 15.85 -3.88
N SER A 22 33.12 15.86 -2.86
CA SER A 22 33.54 14.61 -2.19
C SER A 22 32.46 14.06 -1.25
N LEU A 23 31.50 14.86 -0.79
CA LEU A 23 30.36 14.36 0.00
C LEU A 23 29.28 13.69 -0.86
N ASN A 24 29.20 14.03 -2.15
CA ASN A 24 28.27 13.37 -3.07
C ASN A 24 28.84 12.13 -3.77
N ALA A 25 30.16 11.88 -3.70
CA ALA A 25 30.79 10.74 -4.35
C ALA A 25 30.81 9.46 -3.47
N CYS A 26 30.45 9.54 -2.20
CA CYS A 26 30.43 8.38 -1.28
C CYS A 26 29.06 7.71 -1.14
N SER A 27 28.03 8.13 -1.88
CA SER A 27 26.70 7.48 -1.82
C SER A 27 26.46 6.43 -2.90
N LEU A 28 27.47 6.06 -3.65
CA LEU A 28 27.36 4.98 -4.63
C LEU A 28 27.50 3.62 -3.93
N GLY A 29 26.37 3.06 -3.50
CA GLY A 29 26.27 1.63 -3.21
C GLY A 29 26.05 1.20 -1.76
N VAL A 30 25.95 2.10 -0.79
CA VAL A 30 25.51 1.69 0.55
C VAL A 30 23.99 1.86 0.64
N GLU A 31 23.30 0.77 0.56
CA GLU A 31 21.86 0.69 0.77
C GLU A 31 21.54 1.17 2.20
N THR A 32 20.88 2.32 2.32
CA THR A 32 20.59 2.92 3.63
C THR A 32 19.35 2.25 4.21
N ILE A 33 19.55 1.52 5.31
CA ILE A 33 18.42 0.92 6.06
C ILE A 33 17.65 2.05 6.72
N PRO A 34 16.30 2.14 6.54
CA PRO A 34 15.48 3.11 7.22
C PRO A 34 15.62 3.02 8.75
N GLN A 35 15.61 4.17 9.45
CA GLN A 35 15.83 4.21 10.91
C GLN A 35 14.79 3.43 11.72
N ASN A 36 13.59 3.24 11.16
CA ASN A 36 12.48 2.51 11.77
C ASN A 36 12.47 1.01 11.38
N ARG A 37 13.62 0.45 10.95
CA ARG A 37 13.82 -0.96 10.60
C ARG A 37 15.02 -1.55 11.28
N THR A 38 14.92 -2.82 11.71
CA THR A 38 16.10 -3.65 11.89
C THR A 38 16.63 -4.13 10.53
N LYS A 39 17.86 -4.60 10.49
CA LYS A 39 18.44 -5.17 9.26
C LYS A 39 17.59 -6.36 8.76
N GLU A 40 17.18 -7.24 9.65
CA GLU A 40 16.38 -8.42 9.33
C GLU A 40 15.01 -8.04 8.79
N GLN A 41 14.36 -7.02 9.37
CA GLN A 41 13.09 -6.49 8.87
C GLN A 41 13.25 -5.92 7.47
N TYR A 42 14.28 -5.12 7.23
CA TYR A 42 14.54 -4.51 5.94
C TYR A 42 14.83 -5.56 4.85
N GLU A 43 15.69 -6.54 5.13
CA GLU A 43 15.96 -7.65 4.20
C GLU A 43 14.70 -8.48 3.91
N PHE A 44 13.83 -8.68 4.90
CA PHE A 44 12.58 -9.37 4.70
C PHE A 44 11.59 -8.53 3.85
N GLU A 45 11.49 -7.22 4.08
CA GLU A 45 10.66 -6.31 3.26
C GLU A 45 11.07 -6.34 1.78
N LYS A 46 12.35 -6.44 1.46
CA LYS A 46 12.85 -6.53 0.08
C LYS A 46 12.30 -7.73 -0.68
N THR A 47 11.90 -8.78 0.01
CA THR A 47 11.25 -9.94 -0.64
C THR A 47 9.89 -9.57 -1.26
N PHE A 48 9.29 -8.45 -0.86
CA PHE A 48 8.02 -7.93 -1.37
C PHE A 48 8.18 -6.92 -2.52
N ASP A 49 9.39 -6.47 -2.83
CA ASP A 49 9.62 -5.43 -3.85
C ASP A 49 9.09 -5.85 -5.23
N ALA A 50 9.24 -7.12 -5.60
CA ALA A 50 8.69 -7.64 -6.85
C ALA A 50 7.15 -7.58 -6.89
N MET A 51 6.48 -7.82 -5.74
CA MET A 51 5.05 -7.69 -5.61
C MET A 51 4.61 -6.23 -5.76
N PHE A 52 5.23 -5.30 -5.04
CA PHE A 52 4.89 -3.88 -5.14
C PHE A 52 5.11 -3.34 -6.54
N LYS A 53 6.24 -3.66 -7.16
CA LYS A 53 6.52 -3.27 -8.55
C LYS A 53 5.46 -3.82 -9.52
N PHE A 54 5.03 -5.05 -9.34
CA PHE A 54 3.95 -5.64 -10.13
C PHE A 54 2.64 -4.90 -9.91
N LEU A 55 2.23 -4.66 -8.66
CA LEU A 55 0.99 -3.96 -8.33
C LEU A 55 0.96 -2.53 -8.90
N GLU A 56 2.06 -1.80 -8.82
CA GLU A 56 2.18 -0.45 -9.39
C GLU A 56 2.05 -0.43 -10.91
N GLN A 57 2.51 -1.49 -11.60
CA GLN A 57 2.34 -1.64 -13.05
C GLN A 57 0.89 -1.97 -13.41
N GLU A 58 0.29 -2.93 -12.72
CA GLU A 58 -1.04 -3.45 -13.03
C GLU A 58 -2.19 -2.52 -12.62
N GLN A 59 -1.95 -1.54 -11.75
CA GLN A 59 -2.93 -0.49 -11.44
C GLN A 59 -3.43 0.29 -12.67
N LYS A 60 -2.66 0.26 -13.77
CA LYS A 60 -2.99 1.03 -14.97
C LYS A 60 -3.93 0.31 -15.92
N ASP A 61 -3.80 -1.00 -16.05
CA ASP A 61 -4.51 -1.74 -17.09
C ASP A 61 -4.93 -3.17 -16.71
N PHE A 62 -4.58 -3.67 -15.53
CA PHE A 62 -4.86 -5.03 -15.05
C PHE A 62 -4.37 -6.16 -15.97
N ASN A 63 -3.40 -5.89 -16.84
CA ASN A 63 -3.03 -6.80 -17.92
C ASN A 63 -2.42 -8.12 -17.45
N GLY A 64 -1.70 -8.09 -16.33
CA GLY A 64 -1.06 -9.24 -15.70
C GLY A 64 -1.93 -9.97 -14.68
N LEU A 65 -3.18 -9.53 -14.44
CA LEU A 65 -4.07 -10.10 -13.44
C LEU A 65 -4.94 -11.22 -14.02
N GLU A 66 -5.23 -12.21 -13.18
CA GLU A 66 -6.26 -13.22 -13.39
C GLU A 66 -7.50 -12.90 -12.56
N VAL A 67 -7.29 -12.46 -11.31
CA VAL A 67 -8.36 -12.12 -10.38
C VAL A 67 -8.03 -10.84 -9.62
N TYR A 68 -9.03 -9.99 -9.46
CA TYR A 68 -9.00 -8.82 -8.58
C TYR A 68 -10.18 -8.88 -7.62
N LYS A 69 -9.90 -8.86 -6.32
CA LYS A 69 -10.91 -8.79 -5.26
C LYS A 69 -10.62 -7.65 -4.32
N SER A 70 -11.63 -6.84 -4.05
CA SER A 70 -11.56 -5.77 -3.07
C SER A 70 -12.74 -5.85 -2.12
N SER A 71 -12.53 -5.49 -0.85
CA SER A 71 -13.59 -5.55 0.15
C SER A 71 -13.46 -4.45 1.20
N VAL A 72 -14.61 -3.97 1.68
CA VAL A 72 -14.72 -3.12 2.87
C VAL A 72 -15.70 -3.77 3.82
N TYR A 73 -15.26 -4.04 5.04
CA TYR A 73 -16.09 -4.56 6.13
C TYR A 73 -16.10 -3.54 7.26
N ILE A 74 -17.30 -3.14 7.70
CA ILE A 74 -17.51 -2.17 8.78
C ILE A 74 -18.37 -2.83 9.83
N LYS A 75 -17.91 -2.82 11.09
CA LYS A 75 -18.67 -3.20 12.26
C LYS A 75 -18.76 -2.00 13.20
N ASN A 76 -19.96 -1.61 13.57
CA ASN A 76 -20.23 -0.55 14.54
C ASN A 76 -21.28 -1.06 15.53
N GLY A 77 -20.87 -1.41 16.74
CA GLY A 77 -21.70 -2.16 17.68
C GLY A 77 -22.17 -3.48 17.06
N ASP A 78 -23.49 -3.66 16.95
CA ASP A 78 -24.12 -4.84 16.33
C ASP A 78 -24.38 -4.68 14.83
N GLU A 79 -24.22 -3.47 14.27
CA GLU A 79 -24.40 -3.22 12.85
C GLU A 79 -23.18 -3.70 12.06
N VAL A 80 -23.43 -4.48 11.01
CA VAL A 80 -22.41 -4.97 10.09
C VAL A 80 -22.75 -4.56 8.66
N LYS A 81 -21.76 -3.94 7.98
CA LYS A 81 -21.82 -3.62 6.56
C LYS A 81 -20.64 -4.28 5.84
N ARG A 82 -20.90 -4.88 4.70
CA ARG A 82 -19.89 -5.52 3.87
C ARG A 82 -20.08 -5.15 2.41
N TYR A 83 -19.01 -4.73 1.78
CA TYR A 83 -18.93 -4.35 0.38
C TYR A 83 -17.80 -5.14 -0.26
N GLU A 84 -18.06 -5.83 -1.36
CA GLU A 84 -17.07 -6.67 -2.04
C GLU A 84 -17.17 -6.52 -3.55
N ILE A 85 -16.03 -6.36 -4.21
CA ILE A 85 -15.89 -6.54 -5.65
C ILE A 85 -15.07 -7.83 -5.89
N ASP A 86 -15.51 -8.61 -6.85
CA ASP A 86 -14.85 -9.83 -7.30
C ASP A 86 -14.85 -9.83 -8.83
N LEU A 87 -13.68 -9.69 -9.44
CA LEU A 87 -13.52 -9.61 -10.90
C LEU A 87 -12.63 -10.73 -11.41
N ASP A 88 -13.10 -11.42 -12.44
CA ASP A 88 -12.29 -12.25 -13.31
C ASP A 88 -11.72 -11.37 -14.45
N ILE A 89 -10.42 -11.40 -14.64
CA ILE A 89 -9.72 -10.51 -15.58
C ILE A 89 -9.28 -11.30 -16.82
N THR A 90 -9.71 -10.82 -17.98
CA THR A 90 -9.34 -11.41 -19.28
C THR A 90 -8.93 -10.29 -20.23
N LYS A 91 -7.68 -10.31 -20.71
CA LYS A 91 -7.14 -9.32 -21.68
C LYS A 91 -7.36 -7.86 -21.28
N ALA A 92 -7.00 -7.51 -20.05
CA ALA A 92 -7.16 -6.17 -19.47
C ALA A 92 -8.61 -5.70 -19.29
N GLU A 93 -9.58 -6.58 -19.46
CA GLU A 93 -10.99 -6.36 -19.15
C GLU A 93 -11.41 -7.28 -18.01
N GLY A 94 -12.25 -6.78 -17.12
CA GLY A 94 -12.78 -7.53 -15.98
C GLY A 94 -14.30 -7.59 -16.00
N LYS A 95 -14.84 -8.70 -15.53
CA LYS A 95 -16.28 -8.86 -15.28
C LYS A 95 -16.49 -9.58 -13.96
N GLY A 96 -17.53 -9.22 -13.25
CA GLY A 96 -17.86 -9.85 -11.98
C GLY A 96 -18.98 -9.14 -11.25
N ASP A 97 -18.92 -9.23 -9.93
CA ASP A 97 -20.00 -8.80 -9.05
C ASP A 97 -19.51 -7.80 -8.00
N TYR A 98 -20.31 -6.77 -7.77
CA TYR A 98 -20.27 -5.95 -6.58
C TYR A 98 -21.38 -6.42 -5.62
N ARG A 99 -20.98 -6.90 -4.45
CA ARG A 99 -21.87 -7.43 -3.42
C ARG A 99 -21.95 -6.46 -2.26
N ILE A 100 -23.16 -6.17 -1.82
CA ILE A 100 -23.46 -5.32 -0.67
C ILE A 100 -24.23 -6.14 0.34
N GLN A 101 -23.82 -6.12 1.59
CA GLN A 101 -24.55 -6.68 2.71
C GLN A 101 -24.64 -5.66 3.85
N ILE A 102 -25.86 -5.33 4.29
CA ILE A 102 -26.13 -4.46 5.44
C ILE A 102 -27.08 -5.23 6.36
N GLY A 103 -26.56 -5.70 7.49
CA GLY A 103 -27.29 -6.63 8.34
C GLY A 103 -27.64 -7.92 7.57
N GLU A 104 -28.94 -8.24 7.49
CA GLU A 104 -29.45 -9.41 6.75
C GLU A 104 -29.72 -9.12 5.25
N ASN A 105 -29.79 -7.85 4.89
CA ASN A 105 -30.08 -7.43 3.51
C ASN A 105 -28.84 -7.61 2.62
N LYS A 106 -29.06 -8.27 1.47
CA LYS A 106 -28.02 -8.52 0.46
C LYS A 106 -28.46 -7.99 -0.89
N LYS A 107 -27.53 -7.34 -1.60
CA LYS A 107 -27.69 -6.90 -2.99
C LYS A 107 -26.45 -7.31 -3.78
N THR A 108 -26.63 -7.72 -5.03
CA THR A 108 -25.54 -7.96 -5.97
C THR A 108 -25.78 -7.09 -7.21
N VAL A 109 -24.72 -6.42 -7.65
CA VAL A 109 -24.73 -5.52 -8.82
C VAL A 109 -23.64 -6.01 -9.76
N PRO A 110 -23.94 -6.31 -11.04
CA PRO A 110 -22.91 -6.59 -12.02
C PRO A 110 -21.92 -5.42 -12.12
N VAL A 111 -20.65 -5.75 -12.24
CA VAL A 111 -19.57 -4.77 -12.42
C VAL A 111 -18.64 -5.23 -13.53
N SER A 112 -18.14 -4.26 -14.29
CA SER A 112 -17.12 -4.50 -15.29
C SER A 112 -15.94 -3.52 -15.09
N TYR A 113 -14.78 -3.94 -15.55
CA TYR A 113 -13.59 -3.12 -15.62
C TYR A 113 -13.14 -2.98 -17.08
N SER A 114 -12.95 -1.76 -17.53
CA SER A 114 -12.40 -1.47 -18.84
C SER A 114 -11.77 -0.07 -18.88
N ASN A 115 -10.74 0.12 -19.69
CA ASN A 115 -10.08 1.42 -19.86
C ASN A 115 -9.63 2.07 -18.54
N GLY A 116 -9.13 1.28 -17.60
CA GLY A 116 -8.64 1.77 -16.31
C GLY A 116 -9.72 2.16 -15.31
N LYS A 117 -11.00 1.77 -15.52
CA LYS A 117 -12.13 2.17 -14.67
C LYS A 117 -13.08 1.01 -14.40
N LEU A 118 -13.67 1.04 -13.20
CA LEU A 118 -14.83 0.22 -12.86
C LEU A 118 -16.13 0.87 -13.34
N HIS A 119 -17.01 0.05 -13.88
CA HIS A 119 -18.35 0.43 -14.33
C HIS A 119 -19.36 -0.44 -13.61
N TYR A 120 -20.32 0.19 -12.95
CA TYR A 120 -21.36 -0.46 -12.17
C TYR A 120 -22.71 -0.31 -12.89
N ASP A 121 -23.49 -1.39 -12.94
CA ASP A 121 -24.81 -1.36 -13.57
C ASP A 121 -25.87 -0.64 -12.73
N SER A 122 -25.53 -0.22 -11.52
CA SER A 122 -26.37 0.64 -10.67
C SER A 122 -25.52 1.47 -9.72
N GLU A 123 -26.17 2.44 -9.03
CA GLU A 123 -25.52 3.25 -8.01
C GLU A 123 -24.93 2.39 -6.90
N ILE A 124 -23.68 2.67 -6.53
CA ILE A 124 -22.93 1.98 -5.47
C ILE A 124 -22.87 2.86 -4.22
N ASP A 125 -22.56 2.22 -3.07
CA ASP A 125 -22.32 2.95 -1.82
C ASP A 125 -21.02 3.77 -1.93
N PRO A 126 -21.06 5.09 -1.62
CA PRO A 126 -19.89 5.97 -1.70
C PRO A 126 -18.77 5.61 -0.72
N LEU A 127 -19.01 4.73 0.26
CA LEU A 127 -17.98 4.23 1.16
C LEU A 127 -16.99 3.30 0.48
N PHE A 128 -17.35 2.69 -0.67
CA PHE A 128 -16.42 1.93 -1.46
C PHE A 128 -15.48 2.88 -2.23
N ASP A 129 -14.17 2.76 -2.00
CA ASP A 129 -13.19 3.70 -2.54
C ASP A 129 -11.89 3.01 -2.96
N GLU A 130 -11.68 2.94 -4.25
CA GLU A 130 -10.47 2.35 -4.84
C GLU A 130 -9.22 3.20 -4.62
N GLU A 131 -9.36 4.54 -4.51
CA GLU A 131 -8.20 5.40 -4.29
C GLU A 131 -7.43 5.02 -3.02
N ILE A 132 -8.13 4.59 -1.96
CA ILE A 132 -7.48 4.16 -0.72
C ILE A 132 -6.63 2.91 -0.95
N LEU A 133 -7.15 1.95 -1.71
CA LEU A 133 -6.42 0.74 -2.07
C LEU A 133 -5.22 1.05 -2.96
N ASN A 134 -5.36 1.98 -3.90
CA ASN A 134 -4.28 2.47 -4.74
C ASN A 134 -3.15 3.13 -3.94
N LEU A 135 -3.47 3.87 -2.87
CA LEU A 135 -2.45 4.42 -1.96
C LEU A 135 -1.67 3.31 -1.24
N VAL A 136 -2.36 2.26 -0.82
CA VAL A 136 -1.75 1.15 -0.06
C VAL A 136 -0.84 0.27 -0.91
N VAL A 137 -1.06 0.16 -2.21
CA VAL A 137 -0.20 -0.66 -3.08
C VAL A 137 1.11 0.00 -3.48
N LYS A 138 1.30 1.29 -3.19
CA LYS A 138 2.57 1.99 -3.44
C LYS A 138 3.58 1.68 -2.34
N ARG A 139 4.80 1.32 -2.75
CA ARG A 139 5.88 0.95 -1.83
C ARG A 139 6.22 2.07 -0.83
N ASP A 140 6.25 3.31 -1.29
CA ASP A 140 6.59 4.49 -0.48
C ASP A 140 5.65 4.74 0.71
N VAL A 141 4.38 4.32 0.60
CA VAL A 141 3.42 4.39 1.71
C VAL A 141 3.91 3.59 2.93
N PHE A 142 4.62 2.47 2.69
CA PHE A 142 5.09 1.57 3.75
C PHE A 142 6.39 2.03 4.40
N ASP A 143 7.19 2.88 3.72
CA ASP A 143 8.50 3.29 4.22
C ASP A 143 8.40 4.11 5.52
N SER A 144 7.33 4.88 5.70
CA SER A 144 7.05 5.64 6.92
C SER A 144 6.47 4.82 8.07
N LEU A 145 5.97 3.60 7.81
CA LEU A 145 5.31 2.77 8.80
C LEU A 145 6.30 1.94 9.61
N ASN A 146 5.96 1.65 10.87
CA ASN A 146 6.77 0.75 11.70
C ASN A 146 6.41 -0.70 11.44
N VAL A 147 7.42 -1.55 11.23
CA VAL A 147 7.22 -3.01 11.13
C VAL A 147 6.96 -3.56 12.53
N LYS A 148 5.76 -4.06 12.75
CA LYS A 148 5.35 -4.70 14.00
C LYS A 148 5.77 -6.17 14.06
N ARG A 149 5.66 -6.88 12.94
CA ARG A 149 5.93 -8.32 12.84
C ARG A 149 6.21 -8.75 11.42
N THR A 150 7.10 -9.72 11.25
CA THR A 150 7.32 -10.47 10.01
C THR A 150 7.01 -11.94 10.26
N ILE A 151 6.39 -12.61 9.30
CA ILE A 151 6.02 -14.03 9.37
C ILE A 151 6.48 -14.69 8.07
N LYS A 152 7.25 -15.78 8.21
CA LYS A 152 7.61 -16.67 7.11
C LYS A 152 7.15 -18.08 7.46
N THR A 153 6.27 -18.65 6.64
CA THR A 153 5.75 -19.99 6.86
C THR A 153 6.44 -20.95 5.91
N GLY A 154 7.21 -21.90 6.44
CA GLY A 154 8.03 -22.83 5.65
C GLY A 154 7.23 -23.82 4.80
N THR A 155 5.99 -24.11 5.16
CA THR A 155 5.14 -25.14 4.51
C THR A 155 4.20 -24.59 3.43
N THR A 156 3.86 -23.29 3.45
CA THR A 156 2.87 -22.68 2.54
C THR A 156 3.43 -21.57 1.68
N GLU A 157 4.77 -21.36 1.69
CA GLU A 157 5.42 -20.22 1.05
C GLU A 157 4.77 -18.86 1.36
N LEU A 158 3.95 -18.78 2.42
CA LEU A 158 3.32 -17.56 2.84
C LEU A 158 4.34 -16.66 3.52
N ASN A 159 4.53 -15.48 2.96
CA ASN A 159 5.29 -14.40 3.59
C ASN A 159 4.33 -13.27 3.95
N GLU A 160 4.46 -12.74 5.15
CA GLU A 160 3.60 -11.68 5.66
C GLU A 160 4.39 -10.65 6.46
N ILE A 161 4.09 -9.36 6.22
CA ILE A 161 4.54 -8.25 7.05
C ILE A 161 3.32 -7.56 7.65
N ILE A 162 3.38 -7.26 8.93
CA ILE A 162 2.39 -6.45 9.64
C ILE A 162 3.04 -5.14 10.04
N TYR A 163 2.48 -4.05 9.52
CA TYR A 163 2.85 -2.69 9.85
C TYR A 163 1.88 -2.10 10.87
N GLN A 164 2.40 -1.22 11.73
CA GLN A 164 1.61 -0.35 12.58
C GLN A 164 1.66 1.05 11.97
N SER A 165 0.51 1.60 11.59
CA SER A 165 0.44 2.98 11.13
C SER A 165 0.55 3.93 12.32
N ASP A 166 1.29 5.02 12.12
CA ASP A 166 1.25 6.17 12.99
C ASP A 166 -0.11 6.89 12.83
N THR A 167 -0.66 7.38 13.94
CA THR A 167 -1.90 8.17 13.94
C THR A 167 -1.80 9.47 13.14
N HIS A 168 -0.58 9.97 12.90
CA HIS A 168 -0.32 11.17 12.10
C HIS A 168 -0.07 10.87 10.61
N SER A 169 0.00 9.61 10.19
CA SER A 169 0.22 9.27 8.79
C SER A 169 -0.94 9.75 7.91
N GLU A 170 -0.63 10.22 6.70
CA GLU A 170 -1.63 10.70 5.74
C GLU A 170 -2.70 9.64 5.46
N LEU A 171 -2.28 8.38 5.28
CA LEU A 171 -3.17 7.25 5.06
C LEU A 171 -4.16 7.10 6.22
N PHE A 172 -3.67 7.13 7.48
CA PHE A 172 -4.54 7.00 8.65
C PHE A 172 -5.55 8.14 8.74
N GLN A 173 -5.12 9.39 8.54
CA GLN A 173 -5.99 10.56 8.59
C GLN A 173 -7.06 10.52 7.50
N LYS A 174 -6.71 10.12 6.29
CA LYS A 174 -7.67 9.94 5.18
C LYS A 174 -8.73 8.88 5.53
N LEU A 175 -8.31 7.72 6.05
CA LEU A 175 -9.21 6.65 6.46
C LEU A 175 -10.08 7.04 7.65
N LYS A 176 -9.50 7.73 8.64
CA LYS A 176 -10.21 8.22 9.82
C LYS A 176 -11.34 9.17 9.42
N SER A 177 -11.05 10.15 8.55
CA SER A 177 -12.05 11.08 8.05
C SER A 177 -13.14 10.37 7.25
N LYS A 178 -12.75 9.47 6.32
CA LYS A 178 -13.69 8.76 5.44
C LYS A 178 -14.72 7.92 6.23
N TYR A 179 -14.26 7.19 7.24
CA TYR A 179 -15.12 6.31 8.02
C TYR A 179 -15.61 6.92 9.33
N ASN A 180 -15.35 8.20 9.57
CA ASN A 180 -15.71 8.91 10.81
C ASN A 180 -15.27 8.13 12.07
N LEU A 181 -14.00 7.73 12.11
CA LEU A 181 -13.45 6.88 13.15
C LEU A 181 -13.15 7.67 14.43
N PRO A 182 -13.33 7.06 15.64
CA PRO A 182 -12.94 7.65 16.93
C PRO A 182 -11.45 7.99 17.01
N GLU A 183 -11.10 8.94 17.90
CA GLU A 183 -9.70 9.38 18.10
C GLU A 183 -8.75 8.26 18.54
N GLU A 184 -9.23 7.33 19.39
CA GLU A 184 -8.45 6.21 19.91
C GLU A 184 -8.28 5.06 18.93
N THR A 185 -8.70 5.24 17.67
CA THR A 185 -8.57 4.20 16.63
C THR A 185 -7.11 3.87 16.36
N THR A 186 -6.81 2.59 16.29
CA THR A 186 -5.52 2.07 15.82
C THR A 186 -5.60 1.57 14.41
N CYS A 187 -4.49 1.61 13.65
CA CYS A 187 -4.42 1.11 12.29
C CYS A 187 -3.27 0.13 12.13
N GLN A 188 -3.58 -1.06 11.63
CA GLN A 188 -2.61 -2.05 11.21
C GLN A 188 -2.76 -2.34 9.72
N ILE A 189 -1.63 -2.52 9.03
CA ILE A 189 -1.63 -2.90 7.63
C ILE A 189 -0.86 -4.22 7.52
N ARG A 190 -1.51 -5.21 6.91
CA ARG A 190 -0.94 -6.51 6.64
C ARG A 190 -0.71 -6.66 5.15
N VAL A 191 0.49 -7.01 4.77
CA VAL A 191 0.86 -7.32 3.39
C VAL A 191 1.33 -8.77 3.35
N ASN A 192 0.80 -9.55 2.43
CA ASN A 192 1.19 -10.94 2.28
C ASN A 192 1.30 -11.34 0.81
N TYR A 193 2.10 -12.36 0.55
CA TYR A 193 2.07 -13.08 -0.72
C TYR A 193 2.24 -14.58 -0.51
N SER A 194 1.65 -15.38 -1.39
CA SER A 194 1.89 -16.81 -1.50
C SER A 194 2.11 -17.20 -2.96
N ASP A 195 2.90 -18.25 -3.19
CA ASP A 195 3.18 -18.83 -4.52
C ASP A 195 3.70 -17.83 -5.57
N LYS A 196 4.18 -16.66 -5.14
CA LYS A 196 4.61 -15.54 -6.01
C LYS A 196 3.56 -15.05 -7.00
N THR A 197 2.32 -15.49 -6.85
CA THR A 197 1.18 -15.14 -7.72
C THR A 197 -0.02 -14.59 -6.98
N ASN A 198 -0.15 -14.90 -5.69
CA ASN A 198 -1.28 -14.46 -4.86
C ASN A 198 -0.81 -13.40 -3.88
N TYR A 199 -1.31 -12.18 -4.02
CA TYR A 199 -0.94 -11.01 -3.24
C TYR A 199 -2.12 -10.50 -2.45
N GLY A 200 -1.90 -10.14 -1.19
CA GLY A 200 -2.93 -9.60 -0.31
C GLY A 200 -2.46 -8.38 0.46
N ILE A 201 -3.34 -7.39 0.56
CA ILE A 201 -3.17 -6.23 1.44
C ILE A 201 -4.43 -6.12 2.27
N THR A 202 -4.28 -5.97 3.60
CA THR A 202 -5.39 -5.76 4.52
C THR A 202 -5.07 -4.59 5.42
N ILE A 203 -5.95 -3.59 5.46
CA ILE A 203 -5.93 -2.51 6.43
C ILE A 203 -6.98 -2.82 7.48
N GLN A 204 -6.60 -2.78 8.73
CA GLN A 204 -7.49 -2.98 9.87
C GLN A 204 -7.44 -1.77 10.80
N LEU A 205 -8.57 -1.10 10.94
CA LEU A 205 -8.80 0.02 11.83
C LEU A 205 -9.67 -0.47 12.98
N THR A 206 -9.27 -0.21 14.22
CA THR A 206 -9.96 -0.76 15.39
C THR A 206 -10.03 0.28 16.51
N SER A 207 -11.22 0.54 17.00
CA SER A 207 -11.53 1.24 18.22
C SER A 207 -12.32 0.32 19.17
N LYS A 208 -12.82 0.83 20.31
CA LYS A 208 -13.65 0.05 21.23
C LYS A 208 -15.00 -0.33 20.62
N GLU A 209 -15.59 0.56 19.85
CA GLU A 209 -16.96 0.43 19.34
C GLU A 209 -17.02 0.08 17.87
N MET A 210 -15.99 0.47 17.10
CA MET A 210 -16.00 0.37 15.66
C MET A 210 -14.75 -0.33 15.14
N SER A 211 -14.94 -1.18 14.12
CA SER A 211 -13.84 -1.71 13.34
C SER A 211 -14.12 -1.61 11.85
N VAL A 212 -13.09 -1.25 11.08
CA VAL A 212 -13.13 -1.23 9.61
C VAL A 212 -11.99 -2.10 9.11
N LYS A 213 -12.31 -3.02 8.20
CA LYS A 213 -11.32 -3.84 7.52
C LYS A 213 -11.45 -3.63 6.02
N ILE A 214 -10.36 -3.21 5.39
CA ILE A 214 -10.26 -3.03 3.93
C ILE A 214 -9.31 -4.10 3.42
N GLY A 215 -9.73 -4.85 2.41
CA GLY A 215 -8.97 -5.95 1.85
C GLY A 215 -8.79 -5.81 0.34
N LEU A 216 -7.58 -6.09 -0.14
CA LEU A 216 -7.27 -6.29 -1.54
C LEU A 216 -6.63 -7.67 -1.70
N THR A 217 -7.13 -8.47 -2.63
CA THR A 217 -6.51 -9.73 -3.05
C THR A 217 -6.37 -9.72 -4.56
N ILE A 218 -5.18 -10.03 -5.03
CA ILE A 218 -4.84 -10.04 -6.44
C ILE A 218 -4.19 -11.37 -6.77
N ILE A 219 -4.64 -12.01 -7.84
CA ILE A 219 -3.99 -13.20 -8.39
C ILE A 219 -3.39 -12.83 -9.73
N LYS A 220 -2.07 -13.00 -9.81
CA LYS A 220 -1.29 -12.80 -11.04
C LYS A 220 -1.46 -13.98 -11.98
N LYS A 221 -1.56 -13.74 -13.28
CA LYS A 221 -1.49 -14.78 -14.30
C LYS A 221 -0.20 -15.59 -14.17
N ARG A 222 -0.33 -16.89 -14.23
CA ARG A 222 0.83 -17.78 -14.36
C ARG A 222 1.36 -17.64 -15.77
N GLY A 223 2.61 -17.23 -15.88
CA GLY A 223 3.33 -17.17 -17.16
C GLY A 223 3.77 -18.55 -17.64
#